data_2f5ff8c406ce8a164fac5bbcfeb639b2
#
_entry.id   2f5ff8c406ce8a164fac5bbcfeb639b2
#
_cell.length_a   1.000
_cell.length_b   1.000
_cell.length_c   1.000
_cell.angle_alpha   90.00
_cell.angle_beta   90.00
_cell.angle_gamma   90.00
#
_symmetry.space_group_name_H-M   'P 1'
#
loop_
_entity.id
_entity.type
_entity.pdbx_description
1 polymer ?
#
loop_
_entity_poly.entity_id
_entity_poly.type
_entity_poly.pdbx_seq_one_letter_code
_entity_poly.pdbx_strand_id
1 'polypeptide(L)'
;MSKKLKLKAKLVLFFGLLIVITILVQGLVSYNELNKAHNSTIAAIQSEFDSIIKTSTESVIGVLETNHQRFLDGEITQDEEMQTAKRIIRDSRYNNGQGYFWVDLEDGTCAVHMNPE
;
A
#
# COMPACT_ATOMS: atom_id res chain seq x y z
N MET A 1 -20.32 -54.60 -37.74
CA MET A 1 -20.39 -53.12 -37.70
C MET A 1 -20.66 -52.55 -36.32
N SER A 2 -21.50 -53.12 -35.48
CA SER A 2 -21.83 -52.57 -34.16
C SER A 2 -20.65 -52.59 -33.14
N LYS A 3 -19.74 -53.55 -33.22
CA LYS A 3 -18.54 -53.59 -32.33
C LYS A 3 -17.49 -52.52 -32.65
N LYS A 4 -17.31 -52.17 -33.95
CA LYS A 4 -16.38 -51.10 -34.36
C LYS A 4 -16.90 -49.70 -33.99
N LEU A 5 -18.21 -49.50 -34.06
CA LEU A 5 -18.85 -48.26 -33.66
C LEU A 5 -18.76 -48.06 -32.14
N LYS A 6 -18.93 -49.12 -31.35
CA LYS A 6 -18.78 -49.09 -29.88
C LYS A 6 -17.35 -48.79 -29.47
N LEU A 7 -16.33 -49.30 -30.17
CA LEU A 7 -14.92 -48.99 -29.88
C LEU A 7 -14.59 -47.54 -30.20
N LYS A 8 -15.01 -47.01 -31.32
CA LYS A 8 -14.84 -45.58 -31.67
C LYS A 8 -15.51 -44.67 -30.65
N ALA A 9 -16.73 -45.00 -30.23
CA ALA A 9 -17.45 -44.24 -29.21
C ALA A 9 -16.73 -44.26 -27.87
N LYS A 10 -16.19 -45.40 -27.44
CA LYS A 10 -15.38 -45.50 -26.21
C LYS A 10 -14.09 -44.68 -26.27
N LEU A 11 -13.40 -44.69 -27.43
CA LEU A 11 -12.21 -43.87 -27.64
C LEU A 11 -12.53 -42.39 -27.60
N VAL A 12 -13.59 -41.96 -28.26
CA VAL A 12 -14.02 -40.54 -28.23
C VAL A 12 -14.39 -40.09 -26.83
N LEU A 13 -15.11 -40.92 -26.07
CA LEU A 13 -15.44 -40.63 -24.68
C LEU A 13 -14.20 -40.56 -23.79
N PHE A 14 -13.23 -41.48 -23.97
CA PHE A 14 -11.99 -41.49 -23.22
C PHE A 14 -11.15 -40.25 -23.50
N PHE A 15 -10.94 -39.86 -24.74
CA PHE A 15 -10.23 -38.63 -25.09
C PHE A 15 -10.98 -37.38 -24.65
N GLY A 16 -12.29 -37.36 -24.77
CA GLY A 16 -13.14 -36.28 -24.27
C GLY A 16 -12.98 -36.11 -22.74
N LEU A 17 -12.99 -37.21 -22.01
CA LEU A 17 -12.79 -37.18 -20.56
C LEU A 17 -11.38 -36.67 -20.17
N LEU A 18 -10.33 -37.10 -20.89
CA LEU A 18 -8.98 -36.62 -20.70
C LEU A 18 -8.86 -35.08 -20.90
N ILE A 19 -9.50 -34.57 -21.95
CA ILE A 19 -9.52 -33.12 -22.23
C ILE A 19 -10.21 -32.37 -21.11
N VAL A 20 -11.36 -32.85 -20.64
CA VAL A 20 -12.09 -32.20 -19.51
C VAL A 20 -11.26 -32.21 -18.25
N ILE A 21 -10.60 -33.32 -17.89
CA ILE A 21 -9.73 -33.40 -16.73
C ILE A 21 -8.57 -32.42 -16.87
N THR A 22 -7.95 -32.33 -18.03
CA THR A 22 -6.83 -31.39 -18.29
C THR A 22 -7.27 -29.93 -18.09
N ILE A 23 -8.42 -29.56 -18.60
CA ILE A 23 -8.98 -28.21 -18.45
C ILE A 23 -9.27 -27.91 -16.97
N LEU A 24 -9.84 -28.84 -16.23
CA LEU A 24 -10.13 -28.68 -14.80
C LEU A 24 -8.84 -28.50 -13.99
N VAL A 25 -7.82 -29.32 -14.25
CA VAL A 25 -6.52 -29.20 -13.57
C VAL A 25 -5.85 -27.86 -13.88
N GLN A 26 -5.82 -27.46 -15.14
CA GLN A 26 -5.27 -26.16 -15.54
C GLN A 26 -6.05 -25.00 -14.92
N GLY A 27 -7.36 -25.08 -14.87
CA GLY A 27 -8.20 -24.08 -14.22
C GLY A 27 -7.91 -23.92 -12.73
N LEU A 28 -7.75 -25.02 -12.01
CA LEU A 28 -7.40 -25.00 -10.59
C LEU A 28 -6.00 -24.44 -10.35
N VAL A 29 -5.01 -24.83 -11.15
CA VAL A 29 -3.64 -24.29 -11.05
C VAL A 29 -3.63 -22.79 -11.32
N SER A 30 -4.27 -22.36 -12.41
CA SER A 30 -4.36 -20.94 -12.78
C SER A 30 -5.08 -20.11 -11.71
N TYR A 31 -6.12 -20.63 -11.11
CA TYR A 31 -6.84 -19.97 -10.02
C TYR A 31 -5.94 -19.78 -8.78
N ASN A 32 -5.20 -20.82 -8.40
CA ASN A 32 -4.28 -20.75 -7.28
C ASN A 32 -3.13 -19.77 -7.52
N GLU A 33 -2.57 -19.78 -8.72
CA GLU A 33 -1.49 -18.84 -9.11
C GLU A 33 -1.98 -17.40 -9.12
N LEU A 34 -3.16 -17.15 -9.68
CA LEU A 34 -3.78 -15.83 -9.70
C LEU A 34 -4.05 -15.31 -8.30
N ASN A 35 -4.56 -16.16 -7.41
CA ASN A 35 -4.84 -15.79 -6.03
C ASN A 35 -3.54 -15.49 -5.25
N LYS A 36 -2.48 -16.27 -5.45
CA LYS A 36 -1.16 -15.98 -4.86
C LYS A 36 -0.58 -14.67 -5.38
N ALA A 37 -0.65 -14.44 -6.69
CA ALA A 37 -0.18 -13.20 -7.31
C ALA A 37 -0.96 -11.97 -6.77
N HIS A 38 -2.27 -12.08 -6.64
CA HIS A 38 -3.12 -11.03 -6.09
C HIS A 38 -2.73 -10.68 -4.64
N ASN A 39 -2.62 -11.69 -3.78
CA ASN A 39 -2.22 -11.49 -2.38
C ASN A 39 -0.81 -10.92 -2.25
N SER A 40 0.14 -11.37 -3.08
CA SER A 40 1.51 -10.85 -3.12
C SER A 40 1.55 -9.39 -3.57
N THR A 41 0.73 -9.02 -4.55
CA THR A 41 0.63 -7.63 -5.03
C THR A 41 0.06 -6.71 -3.97
N ILE A 42 -1.01 -7.13 -3.28
CA ILE A 42 -1.60 -6.34 -2.17
C ILE A 42 -0.57 -6.15 -1.06
N ALA A 43 0.13 -7.21 -0.65
CA ALA A 43 1.16 -7.13 0.39
C ALA A 43 2.31 -6.18 -0.01
N ALA A 44 2.74 -6.21 -1.28
CA ALA A 44 3.77 -5.31 -1.80
C ALA A 44 3.31 -3.85 -1.79
N ILE A 45 2.08 -3.56 -2.21
CA ILE A 45 1.50 -2.21 -2.19
C ILE A 45 1.39 -1.68 -0.76
N GLN A 46 0.93 -2.50 0.18
CA GLN A 46 0.84 -2.12 1.59
C GLN A 46 2.22 -1.81 2.18
N SER A 47 3.21 -2.67 1.92
CA SER A 47 4.59 -2.46 2.38
C SER A 47 5.22 -1.20 1.79
N GLU A 48 4.96 -0.90 0.53
CA GLU A 48 5.43 0.32 -0.12
C GLU A 48 4.78 1.56 0.49
N PHE A 49 3.47 1.51 0.74
CA PHE A 49 2.72 2.60 1.35
C PHE A 49 3.18 2.89 2.78
N ASP A 50 3.38 1.84 3.59
CA ASP A 50 3.93 1.95 4.95
C ASP A 50 5.34 2.56 4.94
N SER A 51 6.17 2.17 3.98
CA SER A 51 7.52 2.72 3.80
C SER A 51 7.49 4.21 3.44
N ILE A 52 6.58 4.61 2.54
CA ILE A 52 6.40 6.03 2.16
C ILE A 52 5.97 6.85 3.36
N ILE A 53 4.97 6.40 4.12
CA ILE A 53 4.48 7.10 5.31
C ILE A 53 5.59 7.23 6.35
N LYS A 54 6.29 6.14 6.65
CA LYS A 54 7.39 6.11 7.61
C LYS A 54 8.51 7.09 7.22
N THR A 55 9.01 6.99 6.00
CA THR A 55 10.10 7.84 5.51
C THR A 55 9.70 9.31 5.48
N SER A 56 8.47 9.60 5.07
CA SER A 56 7.95 10.97 5.03
C SER A 56 7.81 11.54 6.44
N THR A 57 7.34 10.76 7.39
CA THR A 57 7.21 11.16 8.79
C THR A 57 8.60 11.41 9.41
N GLU A 58 9.55 10.51 9.21
CA GLU A 58 10.93 10.67 9.68
C GLU A 58 11.59 11.92 9.09
N SER A 59 11.32 12.24 7.83
CA SER A 59 11.83 13.47 7.19
C SER A 59 11.26 14.74 7.82
N VAL A 60 9.97 14.78 8.09
CA VAL A 60 9.33 15.94 8.77
C VAL A 60 9.85 16.08 10.19
N ILE A 61 9.99 14.97 10.93
CA ILE A 61 10.57 14.99 12.27
C ILE A 61 12.00 15.55 12.24
N GLY A 62 12.84 15.13 11.29
CA GLY A 62 14.20 15.65 11.15
C GLY A 62 14.26 17.16 10.88
N VAL A 63 13.32 17.70 10.08
CA VAL A 63 13.20 19.14 9.87
C VAL A 63 12.76 19.86 11.13
N LEU A 64 11.82 19.29 11.89
CA LEU A 64 11.36 19.84 13.17
C LEU A 64 12.46 19.82 14.22
N GLU A 65 13.26 18.77 14.29
CA GLU A 65 14.43 18.67 15.18
C GLU A 65 15.47 19.74 14.86
N THR A 66 15.74 19.96 13.57
CA THR A 66 16.65 21.04 13.13
C THR A 66 16.11 22.42 13.55
N ASN A 67 14.82 22.65 13.42
CA ASN A 67 14.18 23.89 13.85
C ASN A 67 14.28 24.07 15.38
N HIS A 68 14.07 23.01 16.13
CA HIS A 68 14.23 23.01 17.59
C HIS A 68 15.68 23.26 18.01
N GLN A 69 16.65 22.69 17.33
CA GLN A 69 18.06 22.92 17.58
C GLN A 69 18.44 24.41 17.42
N ARG A 70 17.91 25.06 16.39
CA ARG A 70 18.13 26.50 16.19
C ARG A 70 17.57 27.35 17.33
N PHE A 71 16.47 26.94 17.94
CA PHE A 71 15.95 27.56 19.15
C PHE A 71 16.91 27.34 20.35
N LEU A 72 17.36 26.11 20.53
CA LEU A 72 18.32 25.79 21.62
C LEU A 72 19.64 26.55 21.49
N ASP A 73 20.09 26.77 20.24
CA ASP A 73 21.32 27.54 19.95
C ASP A 73 21.11 29.06 20.06
N GLY A 74 19.89 29.52 20.35
CA GLY A 74 19.55 30.92 20.49
C GLY A 74 19.43 31.70 19.18
N GLU A 75 19.37 31.02 18.04
CA GLU A 75 19.22 31.63 16.71
C GLU A 75 17.82 32.20 16.46
N ILE A 76 16.81 31.54 17.05
CA ILE A 76 15.40 31.91 16.93
C ILE A 76 14.72 31.92 18.30
N THR A 77 13.63 32.66 18.41
CA THR A 77 12.80 32.69 19.62
C THR A 77 11.87 31.47 19.69
N GLN A 78 11.32 31.20 20.86
CA GLN A 78 10.35 30.13 21.05
C GLN A 78 9.09 30.31 20.17
N ASP A 79 8.65 31.56 20.00
CA ASP A 79 7.49 31.87 19.16
C ASP A 79 7.80 31.61 17.68
N GLU A 80 8.98 32.01 17.20
CA GLU A 80 9.46 31.72 15.85
C GLU A 80 9.60 30.22 15.60
N GLU A 81 10.14 29.45 16.57
CA GLU A 81 10.20 28.01 16.51
C GLU A 81 8.82 27.40 16.34
N MET A 82 7.87 27.79 17.20
CA MET A 82 6.50 27.26 17.19
C MET A 82 5.76 27.59 15.87
N GLN A 83 5.89 28.82 15.39
CA GLN A 83 5.26 29.24 14.12
C GLN A 83 5.86 28.48 12.92
N THR A 84 7.18 28.29 12.93
CA THR A 84 7.87 27.55 11.88
C THR A 84 7.50 26.06 11.92
N ALA A 85 7.42 25.45 13.09
CA ALA A 85 7.00 24.05 13.26
C ALA A 85 5.56 23.83 12.73
N LYS A 86 4.62 24.72 13.07
CA LYS A 86 3.25 24.65 12.58
C LYS A 86 3.17 24.79 11.06
N ARG A 87 3.97 25.69 10.48
CA ARG A 87 4.05 25.85 9.03
C ARG A 87 4.63 24.63 8.35
N ILE A 88 5.72 24.05 8.86
CA ILE A 88 6.33 22.83 8.33
C ILE A 88 5.31 21.68 8.26
N ILE A 89 4.57 21.46 9.33
CA ILE A 89 3.56 20.39 9.40
C ILE A 89 2.40 20.67 8.43
N ARG A 90 1.91 21.91 8.42
CA ARG A 90 0.79 22.33 7.55
C ARG A 90 1.11 22.21 6.08
N ASP A 91 2.33 22.60 5.68
CA ASP A 91 2.73 22.69 4.28
C ASP A 91 3.35 21.42 3.73
N SER A 92 3.77 20.51 4.61
CA SER A 92 4.37 19.23 4.20
C SER A 92 3.35 18.29 3.59
N ARG A 93 3.73 17.67 2.48
CA ARG A 93 2.92 16.68 1.76
C ARG A 93 3.77 15.47 1.43
N TYR A 94 3.13 14.32 1.34
CA TYR A 94 3.72 13.09 0.84
C TYR A 94 2.83 12.44 -0.22
N ASN A 95 3.29 11.39 -0.87
CA ASN A 95 2.55 10.67 -1.89
C ASN A 95 1.96 11.59 -2.99
N ASN A 96 2.84 12.34 -3.68
CA ASN A 96 2.46 13.28 -4.75
C ASN A 96 1.42 14.35 -4.31
N GLY A 97 1.50 14.80 -3.07
CA GLY A 97 0.63 15.84 -2.53
C GLY A 97 -0.72 15.34 -1.99
N GLN A 98 -0.99 14.05 -2.05
CA GLN A 98 -2.25 13.47 -1.55
C GLN A 98 -2.25 13.28 -0.03
N GLY A 99 -1.07 13.03 0.56
CA GLY A 99 -0.93 12.86 2.00
C GLY A 99 -0.55 14.18 2.68
N TYR A 100 -1.01 14.36 3.91
CA TYR A 100 -0.70 15.50 4.76
C TYR A 100 -0.47 15.05 6.20
N PHE A 101 0.11 15.93 7.00
CA PHE A 101 0.39 15.69 8.41
C PHE A 101 -0.52 16.51 9.30
N TRP A 102 -0.81 16.00 10.46
CA TRP A 102 -1.46 16.72 11.56
C TRP A 102 -0.80 16.37 12.88
N VAL A 103 -1.06 17.16 13.88
CA VAL A 103 -0.56 16.93 15.25
C VAL A 103 -1.73 17.01 16.22
N ASP A 104 -1.93 15.95 16.97
CA ASP A 104 -2.87 15.89 18.08
C ASP A 104 -2.12 16.01 19.41
N LEU A 105 -2.72 16.71 20.36
CA LEU A 105 -2.24 16.76 21.74
C LEU A 105 -2.73 15.51 22.49
N GLU A 106 -2.10 15.23 23.63
CA GLU A 106 -2.45 14.09 24.49
C GLU A 106 -3.90 14.12 24.98
N ASP A 107 -4.52 15.30 25.04
CA ASP A 107 -5.95 15.50 25.41
C ASP A 107 -6.91 15.25 24.23
N GLY A 108 -6.40 14.88 23.05
CA GLY A 108 -7.18 14.65 21.84
C GLY A 108 -7.51 15.91 21.04
N THR A 109 -6.99 17.08 21.44
CA THR A 109 -7.17 18.33 20.70
C THR A 109 -6.19 18.38 19.52
N CYS A 110 -6.70 18.72 18.32
CA CYS A 110 -5.84 18.90 17.16
C CYS A 110 -5.05 20.23 17.27
N ALA A 111 -3.73 20.13 17.37
CA ALA A 111 -2.86 21.30 17.48
C ALA A 111 -2.53 21.92 16.12
N VAL A 112 -2.37 21.09 15.10
CA VAL A 112 -2.07 21.52 13.73
C VAL A 112 -2.85 20.63 12.75
N HIS A 113 -3.67 21.22 11.94
CA HIS A 113 -4.41 20.57 10.87
C HIS A 113 -4.35 21.40 9.61
N MET A 114 -4.34 20.73 8.45
CA MET A 114 -4.53 21.41 7.19
C MET A 114 -5.97 21.94 7.14
N ASN A 115 -6.13 23.26 7.06
CA ASN A 115 -7.44 23.83 6.84
C ASN A 115 -7.82 23.61 5.37
N PRO A 116 -8.86 22.85 5.04
CA PRO A 116 -9.38 22.84 3.69
C PRO A 116 -10.00 24.23 3.43
N GLU A 117 -9.40 25.00 2.54
CA GLU A 117 -10.07 26.16 1.96
C GLU A 117 -11.25 25.72 1.08
#